data_d9acfe88aa9609118046dcc1749c3c19
#
_entry.id   d9acfe88aa9609118046dcc1749c3c19
#
_cell.length_a   1.000
_cell.length_b   1.000
_cell.length_c   1.000
_cell.angle_alpha   90.00
_cell.angle_beta   90.00
_cell.angle_gamma   90.00
#
_symmetry.space_group_name_H-M   'P 1'
#
loop_
_entity.id
_entity.type
_entity.pdbx_description
1 polymer ?
#
loop_
_entity_poly.entity_id
_entity_poly.type
_entity_poly.pdbx_seq_one_letter_code
_entity_poly.pdbx_strand_id
1 'polypeptide(L)'
;MGKKSFVGLLFLLCPIFLHAQALQPVTPKLATITAGGYFSYGQTDYGQRHAFGPGAYADFNYRIWRNIGVGIEGEMRFLNFLTDSSSGAGIEEQNFLGGPRATYQIGRRWFPYGKFLFGGSRFHYPNFISNQIFTYTTFAGGGGLDYQLTDRITVRPVDFEYQHWDFPPTGLTPWVYSAGVSYRLF
;
A
#
# COMPACT_ATOMS: atom_id res chain seq x y z
N MET A 1 31.73 14.24 -28.90
CA MET A 1 32.64 13.07 -28.64
C MET A 1 32.54 12.70 -27.17
N GLY A 2 32.28 11.44 -26.85
CA GLY A 2 32.43 10.85 -25.53
C GLY A 2 31.11 10.57 -24.78
N LYS A 3 30.24 9.68 -25.28
CA LYS A 3 29.25 8.96 -24.48
C LYS A 3 30.00 7.98 -23.56
N LYS A 4 30.10 8.25 -22.28
CA LYS A 4 30.63 7.28 -21.30
C LYS A 4 29.47 6.58 -20.61
N SER A 5 29.44 5.29 -20.84
CA SER A 5 28.56 4.26 -20.35
C SER A 5 28.39 4.29 -18.82
N PHE A 6 27.17 4.49 -18.36
CA PHE A 6 26.78 4.43 -16.94
C PHE A 6 26.04 3.09 -16.61
N VAL A 7 26.47 2.01 -17.28
CA VAL A 7 25.85 0.68 -17.15
C VAL A 7 26.54 -0.21 -16.09
N GLY A 8 27.68 0.23 -15.54
CA GLY A 8 28.55 -0.62 -14.70
C GLY A 8 28.19 -0.70 -13.21
N LEU A 9 27.25 0.10 -12.67
CA LEU A 9 27.07 0.21 -11.21
C LEU A 9 25.88 -0.60 -10.65
N LEU A 10 25.10 -1.23 -11.48
CA LEU A 10 23.90 -1.98 -11.01
C LEU A 10 24.17 -3.44 -10.67
N PHE A 11 25.35 -3.98 -11.00
CA PHE A 11 25.67 -5.40 -10.79
C PHE A 11 26.48 -5.71 -9.52
N LEU A 12 26.85 -4.71 -8.73
CA LEU A 12 27.74 -4.90 -7.56
C LEU A 12 27.00 -5.01 -6.22
N LEU A 13 25.66 -4.97 -6.20
CA LEU A 13 24.87 -5.08 -4.98
C LEU A 13 24.18 -6.45 -4.77
N CYS A 14 24.46 -7.44 -5.62
CA CYS A 14 23.73 -8.70 -5.62
C CYS A 14 24.39 -9.92 -4.93
N PRO A 15 25.57 -9.92 -4.27
CA PRO A 15 26.07 -11.15 -3.65
C PRO A 15 25.99 -11.22 -2.13
N ILE A 16 25.28 -10.33 -1.40
CA ILE A 16 25.37 -10.32 0.07
C ILE A 16 24.30 -11.16 0.78
N PHE A 17 23.32 -11.74 0.07
CA PHE A 17 22.20 -12.45 0.69
C PHE A 17 22.06 -13.94 0.40
N LEU A 18 23.09 -14.61 -0.10
CA LEU A 18 23.10 -16.07 -0.26
C LEU A 18 23.70 -16.77 0.96
N HIS A 19 23.32 -16.41 2.16
CA HIS A 19 23.36 -17.35 3.27
C HIS A 19 22.04 -18.13 3.22
N ALA A 20 22.09 -19.35 2.74
CA ALA A 20 21.02 -20.33 2.91
C ALA A 20 20.91 -20.66 4.40
N GLN A 21 20.31 -19.77 5.19
CA GLN A 21 19.85 -20.08 6.51
C GLN A 21 18.75 -21.10 6.34
N ALA A 22 18.92 -22.26 6.95
CA ALA A 22 17.86 -23.27 7.05
C ALA A 22 16.63 -22.55 7.64
N LEU A 23 15.62 -22.36 6.81
CA LEU A 23 14.43 -21.61 7.16
C LEU A 23 13.71 -22.36 8.27
N GLN A 24 13.74 -21.80 9.47
CA GLN A 24 12.98 -22.32 10.58
C GLN A 24 11.50 -22.42 10.20
N PRO A 25 10.81 -23.51 10.58
CA PRO A 25 9.40 -23.66 10.29
C PRO A 25 8.62 -22.50 10.94
N VAL A 26 7.97 -21.71 10.12
CA VAL A 26 7.12 -20.61 10.59
C VAL A 26 5.99 -21.19 11.42
N THR A 27 6.08 -21.06 12.74
CA THR A 27 5.02 -21.48 13.65
C THR A 27 3.86 -20.48 13.51
N PRO A 28 2.68 -20.92 13.08
CA PRO A 28 1.56 -20.01 12.93
C PRO A 28 1.10 -19.50 14.30
N LYS A 29 1.33 -18.22 14.58
CA LYS A 29 0.83 -17.57 15.79
C LYS A 29 -0.69 -17.40 15.73
N LEU A 30 -1.34 -17.46 16.88
CA LEU A 30 -2.79 -17.26 17.00
C LEU A 30 -3.19 -15.83 16.67
N ALA A 31 -2.39 -14.87 17.14
CA ALA A 31 -2.56 -13.45 16.90
C ALA A 31 -1.25 -12.85 16.39
N THR A 32 -1.34 -11.91 15.48
CA THR A 32 -0.18 -11.17 14.95
C THR A 32 -0.49 -9.69 14.83
N ILE A 33 0.49 -8.85 15.16
CA ILE A 33 0.48 -7.42 14.88
C ILE A 33 1.62 -7.15 13.91
N THR A 34 1.30 -6.49 12.82
CA THR A 34 2.24 -6.18 11.75
C THR A 34 2.20 -4.69 11.45
N ALA A 35 3.34 -4.08 11.20
CA ALA A 35 3.42 -2.71 10.73
C ALA A 35 4.39 -2.62 9.57
N GLY A 36 4.08 -1.81 8.58
CA GLY A 36 4.88 -1.72 7.37
C GLY A 36 4.71 -0.44 6.58
N GLY A 37 5.54 -0.32 5.57
CA GLY A 37 5.46 0.73 4.58
C GLY A 37 5.26 0.15 3.18
N TYR A 38 4.68 0.94 2.32
CA TYR A 38 4.46 0.61 0.92
C TYR A 38 4.65 1.84 0.03
N PHE A 39 4.83 1.57 -1.23
CA PHE A 39 4.78 2.59 -2.28
C PHE A 39 3.58 2.30 -3.17
N SER A 40 2.82 3.35 -3.48
CA SER A 40 1.56 3.26 -4.19
C SER A 40 1.63 3.96 -5.53
N TYR A 41 0.88 3.41 -6.47
CA TYR A 41 0.55 3.98 -7.76
C TYR A 41 -0.96 3.98 -7.91
N GLY A 42 -1.55 5.12 -8.18
CA GLY A 42 -2.98 5.25 -8.35
C GLY A 42 -3.35 6.06 -9.56
N GLN A 43 -4.57 5.84 -10.02
CA GLN A 43 -5.23 6.65 -11.03
C GLN A 43 -6.54 7.14 -10.45
N THR A 44 -6.72 8.44 -10.44
CA THR A 44 -8.00 9.04 -10.11
C THR A 44 -8.93 8.95 -11.32
N ASP A 45 -10.22 8.89 -11.04
CA ASP A 45 -11.28 8.99 -12.03
C ASP A 45 -11.28 10.37 -12.72
N TYR A 46 -10.54 11.31 -12.14
CA TYR A 46 -10.49 12.70 -12.60
C TYR A 46 -9.31 12.92 -13.55
N GLY A 47 -9.59 13.04 -14.84
CA GLY A 47 -8.64 13.55 -15.83
C GLY A 47 -7.49 12.63 -16.19
N GLN A 48 -7.60 11.31 -15.98
CA GLN A 48 -6.58 10.30 -16.33
C GLN A 48 -5.17 10.59 -15.76
N ARG A 49 -5.10 11.31 -14.65
CA ARG A 49 -3.82 11.63 -14.01
C ARG A 49 -3.38 10.48 -13.11
N HIS A 50 -2.09 10.20 -13.15
CA HIS A 50 -1.45 9.21 -12.30
C HIS A 50 -0.84 9.87 -11.08
N ALA A 51 -0.93 9.21 -9.94
CA ALA A 51 -0.34 9.65 -8.69
C ALA A 51 0.55 8.57 -8.11
N PHE A 52 1.61 8.98 -7.45
CA PHE A 52 2.55 8.08 -6.77
C PHE A 52 2.81 8.58 -5.37
N GLY A 53 3.11 7.66 -4.48
CA GLY A 53 3.59 8.09 -3.19
C GLY A 53 3.74 6.99 -2.16
N PRO A 54 4.39 7.32 -1.05
CA PRO A 54 4.56 6.41 0.07
C PRO A 54 3.30 6.29 0.90
N GLY A 55 3.22 5.19 1.62
CA GLY A 55 2.22 4.96 2.64
C GLY A 55 2.74 4.04 3.73
N ALA A 56 1.97 3.94 4.78
CA ALA A 56 2.23 3.01 5.87
C ALA A 56 0.94 2.33 6.28
N TYR A 57 1.05 1.14 6.83
CA TYR A 57 -0.07 0.39 7.35
C TYR A 57 0.30 -0.37 8.61
N ALA A 58 -0.71 -0.67 9.39
CA ALA A 58 -0.61 -1.61 10.49
C ALA A 58 -1.83 -2.52 10.48
N ASP A 59 -1.62 -3.79 10.75
CA ASP A 59 -2.69 -4.77 10.84
C ASP A 59 -2.60 -5.59 12.13
N PHE A 60 -3.76 -5.93 12.65
CA PHE A 60 -3.95 -6.96 13.66
C PHE A 60 -4.71 -8.09 13.01
N ASN A 61 -4.16 -9.30 13.08
CA ASN A 61 -4.76 -10.50 12.49
C ASN A 61 -4.88 -11.59 13.56
N TYR A 62 -6.07 -12.16 13.68
CA TYR A 62 -6.38 -13.25 14.59
C TYR A 62 -6.79 -14.48 13.78
N ARG A 63 -6.14 -15.61 14.02
CA ARG A 63 -6.45 -16.88 13.35
C ARG A 63 -7.66 -17.52 13.98
N ILE A 64 -8.75 -17.59 13.22
CA ILE A 64 -10.01 -18.24 13.67
C ILE A 64 -10.10 -19.71 13.24
N TRP A 65 -9.42 -20.08 12.16
CA TRP A 65 -9.37 -21.46 11.64
C TRP A 65 -7.96 -21.79 11.19
N ARG A 66 -7.75 -23.08 10.81
CA ARG A 66 -6.44 -23.58 10.37
C ARG A 66 -5.74 -22.66 9.38
N ASN A 67 -6.48 -22.16 8.39
CA ASN A 67 -5.96 -21.37 7.27
C ASN A 67 -6.63 -20.00 7.15
N ILE A 68 -7.57 -19.63 8.03
CA ILE A 68 -8.34 -18.40 7.94
C ILE A 68 -8.00 -17.52 9.12
N GLY A 69 -7.59 -16.30 8.84
CA GLY A 69 -7.43 -15.22 9.79
C GLY A 69 -8.42 -14.09 9.50
N VAL A 70 -8.86 -13.42 10.54
CA VAL A 70 -9.62 -12.17 10.44
C VAL A 70 -8.96 -11.12 11.31
N GLY A 71 -9.12 -9.88 10.94
CA GLY A 71 -8.49 -8.79 11.65
C GLY A 71 -8.95 -7.43 11.17
N ILE A 72 -8.17 -6.45 11.54
CA ILE A 72 -8.35 -5.07 11.11
C ILE A 72 -7.04 -4.55 10.52
N GLU A 73 -7.14 -3.72 9.51
CA GLU A 73 -6.03 -2.97 8.93
C GLU A 73 -6.33 -1.48 9.03
N GLY A 74 -5.33 -0.69 9.39
CA GLY A 74 -5.33 0.75 9.29
C GLY A 74 -4.20 1.20 8.39
N GLU A 75 -4.47 2.16 7.53
CA GLU A 75 -3.47 2.67 6.58
C GLU A 75 -3.52 4.18 6.43
N MET A 76 -2.38 4.73 6.07
CA MET A 76 -2.23 6.11 5.62
C MET A 76 -1.42 6.14 4.33
N ARG A 77 -1.82 7.01 3.42
CA ARG A 77 -1.20 7.13 2.09
C ARG A 77 -1.08 8.59 1.70
N PHE A 78 0.05 8.92 1.09
CA PHE A 78 0.35 10.24 0.59
C PHE A 78 0.67 10.13 -0.90
N LEU A 79 -0.21 10.58 -1.75
CA LEU A 79 -0.07 10.50 -3.20
C LEU A 79 0.18 11.90 -3.78
N ASN A 80 1.19 12.01 -4.63
CA ASN A 80 1.49 13.22 -5.38
C ASN A 80 1.16 13.00 -6.86
N PHE A 81 0.38 13.91 -7.41
CA PHE A 81 0.05 13.87 -8.83
C PHE A 81 1.19 14.45 -9.65
N LEU A 82 1.60 13.71 -10.68
CA LEU A 82 2.52 14.25 -11.67
C LEU A 82 1.82 15.39 -12.40
N THR A 83 2.27 16.58 -12.14
CA THR A 83 1.80 17.77 -12.84
C THR A 83 2.60 17.95 -14.12
N ASP A 84 1.91 18.12 -15.24
CA ASP A 84 2.57 18.65 -16.44
C ASP A 84 3.21 19.99 -16.11
N SER A 85 4.45 20.16 -16.55
CA SER A 85 5.36 21.27 -16.20
C SER A 85 4.82 22.68 -16.49
N SER A 86 3.63 22.79 -17.10
CA SER A 86 3.02 24.06 -17.49
C SER A 86 2.15 24.72 -16.42
N SER A 87 1.74 24.02 -15.36
CA SER A 87 0.83 24.58 -14.34
C SER A 87 1.43 24.67 -12.93
N GLY A 88 2.63 24.14 -12.67
CA GLY A 88 3.40 24.39 -11.45
C GLY A 88 2.77 23.93 -10.11
N ALA A 89 1.56 23.42 -10.11
CA ALA A 89 0.82 23.07 -8.91
C ALA A 89 0.77 21.55 -8.72
N GLY A 90 1.55 21.03 -7.79
CA GLY A 90 1.42 19.65 -7.33
C GLY A 90 0.10 19.50 -6.54
N ILE A 91 -0.77 18.60 -6.95
CA ILE A 91 -1.94 18.21 -6.15
C ILE A 91 -1.49 17.08 -5.24
N GLU A 92 -1.73 17.23 -3.95
CA GLU A 92 -1.44 16.22 -2.94
C GLU A 92 -2.74 15.56 -2.47
N GLU A 93 -2.72 14.24 -2.42
CA GLU A 93 -3.81 13.43 -1.88
C GLU A 93 -3.32 12.71 -0.63
N GLN A 94 -4.11 12.76 0.44
CA GLN A 94 -3.84 12.06 1.69
C GLN A 94 -5.03 11.20 2.04
N ASN A 95 -4.80 9.90 2.25
CA ASN A 95 -5.83 8.94 2.64
C ASN A 95 -5.52 8.39 4.03
N PHE A 96 -6.55 8.30 4.87
CA PHE A 96 -6.51 7.67 6.19
C PHE A 96 -7.70 6.72 6.29
N LEU A 97 -7.44 5.44 6.14
CA LEU A 97 -8.47 4.41 6.04
C LEU A 97 -8.24 3.32 7.10
N GLY A 98 -9.32 2.69 7.54
CA GLY A 98 -9.25 1.56 8.44
C GLY A 98 -10.48 0.67 8.34
N GLY A 99 -10.30 -0.64 8.61
CA GLY A 99 -11.43 -1.55 8.53
C GLY A 99 -11.06 -3.02 8.59
N PRO A 100 -12.05 -3.90 8.39
CA PRO A 100 -11.86 -5.34 8.47
C PRO A 100 -11.00 -5.89 7.33
N ARG A 101 -10.24 -6.94 7.69
CA ARG A 101 -9.40 -7.70 6.79
C ARG A 101 -9.58 -9.19 7.06
N ALA A 102 -9.62 -9.98 5.98
CA ALA A 102 -9.64 -11.44 6.05
C ALA A 102 -8.46 -12.01 5.26
N THR A 103 -7.77 -12.97 5.83
CA THR A 103 -6.59 -13.62 5.24
C THR A 103 -6.82 -15.10 5.10
N TYR A 104 -6.27 -15.69 4.04
CA TYR A 104 -6.26 -17.13 3.83
C TYR A 104 -4.83 -17.62 3.64
N GLN A 105 -4.40 -18.61 4.43
CA GLN A 105 -3.06 -19.17 4.34
C GLN A 105 -2.98 -20.26 3.28
N ILE A 106 -2.14 -20.06 2.25
CA ILE A 106 -1.81 -21.07 1.23
C ILE A 106 -0.39 -21.58 1.48
N GLY A 107 -0.29 -22.86 1.81
CA GLY A 107 0.99 -23.42 2.18
C GLY A 107 1.56 -22.80 3.45
N ARG A 108 2.87 -22.49 3.47
CA ARG A 108 3.54 -21.96 4.65
C ARG A 108 3.79 -20.47 4.64
N ARG A 109 3.76 -19.82 3.46
CA ARG A 109 4.29 -18.46 3.29
C ARG A 109 3.38 -17.49 2.55
N TRP A 110 2.35 -17.98 1.88
CA TRP A 110 1.47 -17.18 1.06
C TRP A 110 0.18 -16.87 1.80
N PHE A 111 -0.18 -15.60 1.88
CA PHE A 111 -1.36 -15.10 2.58
C PHE A 111 -2.12 -14.13 1.68
N PRO A 112 -2.91 -14.63 0.70
CA PRO A 112 -3.87 -13.78 0.03
C PRO A 112 -4.86 -13.22 1.05
N TYR A 113 -5.30 -11.99 0.82
CA TYR A 113 -6.26 -11.33 1.70
C TYR A 113 -7.24 -10.47 0.91
N GLY A 114 -8.40 -10.25 1.52
CA GLY A 114 -9.36 -9.22 1.14
C GLY A 114 -9.56 -8.25 2.28
N LYS A 115 -9.84 -6.99 1.95
CA LYS A 115 -10.07 -5.92 2.92
C LYS A 115 -11.20 -5.00 2.47
N PHE A 116 -11.86 -4.42 3.46
CA PHE A 116 -12.82 -3.34 3.26
C PHE A 116 -12.50 -2.23 4.26
N LEU A 117 -12.15 -1.07 3.75
CA LEU A 117 -11.69 0.05 4.57
C LEU A 117 -12.63 1.23 4.40
N PHE A 118 -12.72 2.05 5.44
CA PHE A 118 -13.44 3.32 5.41
C PHE A 118 -12.66 4.39 6.17
N GLY A 119 -12.89 5.65 5.83
CA GLY A 119 -12.18 6.75 6.45
C GLY A 119 -12.33 8.06 5.72
N GLY A 120 -11.26 8.85 5.72
CA GLY A 120 -11.23 10.16 5.10
C GLY A 120 -10.08 10.32 4.12
N SER A 121 -10.38 11.00 3.03
CA SER A 121 -9.40 11.42 2.02
C SER A 121 -9.38 12.92 1.92
N ARG A 122 -8.19 13.50 1.77
CA ARG A 122 -7.98 14.95 1.66
C ARG A 122 -7.25 15.27 0.38
N PHE A 123 -7.73 16.30 -0.32
CA PHE A 123 -7.02 16.94 -1.41
C PHE A 123 -6.49 18.29 -0.98
N HIS A 124 -5.24 18.54 -1.28
CA HIS A 124 -4.59 19.81 -1.11
C HIS A 124 -4.20 20.38 -2.48
N TYR A 125 -4.73 21.56 -2.80
CA TYR A 125 -4.46 22.33 -4.03
C TYR A 125 -3.63 23.58 -3.68
N PRO A 126 -2.28 23.54 -3.80
CA PRO A 126 -1.43 24.62 -3.31
C PRO A 126 -1.49 25.93 -4.09
N ASN A 127 -2.08 25.95 -5.29
CA ASN A 127 -2.08 27.13 -6.19
C ASN A 127 -3.46 27.70 -6.55
N PHE A 128 -4.52 27.26 -5.90
CA PHE A 128 -5.79 27.97 -6.00
C PHE A 128 -5.80 29.18 -5.07
N ILE A 129 -6.47 30.28 -5.45
CA ILE A 129 -6.53 31.61 -4.80
C ILE A 129 -6.78 31.59 -3.27
N SER A 130 -7.11 30.46 -2.72
CA SER A 130 -7.12 30.16 -1.29
C SER A 130 -6.72 28.70 -1.13
N ASN A 131 -5.66 28.44 -0.42
CA ASN A 131 -5.12 27.14 0.01
C ASN A 131 -6.26 26.20 0.50
N GLN A 132 -7.04 25.63 -0.43
CA GLN A 132 -8.28 24.92 -0.10
C GLN A 132 -7.96 23.46 0.18
N ILE A 133 -8.40 22.99 1.33
CA ILE A 133 -8.36 21.59 1.73
C ILE A 133 -9.80 21.03 1.65
N PHE A 134 -9.98 20.03 0.81
CA PHE A 134 -11.24 19.30 0.71
C PHE A 134 -11.09 17.95 1.40
N THR A 135 -12.03 17.61 2.24
CA THR A 135 -12.06 16.29 2.92
C THR A 135 -13.32 15.54 2.49
N TYR A 136 -13.15 14.28 2.11
CA TYR A 136 -14.22 13.41 1.64
C TYR A 136 -14.24 12.13 2.46
N THR A 137 -15.43 11.60 2.69
CA THR A 137 -15.59 10.24 3.20
C THR A 137 -15.25 9.26 2.10
N THR A 138 -14.45 8.26 2.44
CA THR A 138 -13.91 7.29 1.48
C THR A 138 -14.22 5.88 1.96
N PHE A 139 -14.70 5.06 1.05
CA PHE A 139 -14.83 3.61 1.19
C PHE A 139 -13.88 2.95 0.20
N ALA A 140 -13.17 1.91 0.64
CA ALA A 140 -12.26 1.17 -0.20
C ALA A 140 -12.50 -0.34 -0.06
N GLY A 141 -12.63 -1.01 -1.19
CA GLY A 141 -12.68 -2.46 -1.27
C GLY A 141 -11.46 -2.97 -2.03
N GLY A 142 -10.80 -3.96 -1.50
CA GLY A 142 -9.58 -4.43 -2.14
C GLY A 142 -9.04 -5.73 -1.59
N GLY A 143 -7.83 -6.02 -2.00
CA GLY A 143 -7.12 -7.20 -1.55
C GLY A 143 -5.76 -7.31 -2.19
N GLY A 144 -5.00 -8.28 -1.72
CA GLY A 144 -3.64 -8.46 -2.16
C GLY A 144 -3.05 -9.77 -1.71
N LEU A 145 -1.75 -9.81 -1.74
CA LEU A 145 -0.98 -10.99 -1.41
C LEU A 145 0.17 -10.61 -0.49
N ASP A 146 0.23 -11.24 0.66
CA ASP A 146 1.37 -11.15 1.56
C ASP A 146 2.23 -12.41 1.43
N TYR A 147 3.54 -12.23 1.29
CA TYR A 147 4.51 -13.31 1.26
C TYR A 147 5.43 -13.21 2.48
N GLN A 148 5.39 -14.19 3.35
CA GLN A 148 6.23 -14.25 4.52
C GLN A 148 7.66 -14.70 4.15
N LEU A 149 8.58 -13.73 4.13
CA LEU A 149 9.98 -13.98 3.79
C LEU A 149 10.72 -14.64 4.95
N THR A 150 10.51 -14.13 6.18
CA THR A 150 11.03 -14.68 7.44
C THR A 150 9.91 -14.69 8.48
N ASP A 151 10.19 -15.16 9.71
CA ASP A 151 9.22 -15.11 10.80
C ASP A 151 8.77 -13.70 11.19
N ARG A 152 9.56 -12.69 10.82
CA ARG A 152 9.31 -11.29 11.18
C ARG A 152 9.08 -10.37 9.98
N ILE A 153 9.55 -10.73 8.79
CA ILE A 153 9.47 -9.89 7.60
C ILE A 153 8.48 -10.49 6.62
N THR A 154 7.53 -9.69 6.21
CA THR A 154 6.54 -10.00 5.19
C THR A 154 6.67 -8.99 4.04
N VAL A 155 6.70 -9.49 2.82
CA VAL A 155 6.66 -8.68 1.61
C VAL A 155 5.23 -8.69 1.08
N ARG A 156 4.71 -7.55 0.73
CA ARG A 156 3.43 -7.36 0.03
C ARG A 156 3.72 -7.02 -1.42
N PRO A 157 3.81 -8.02 -2.32
CA PRO A 157 4.16 -7.76 -3.71
C PRO A 157 3.07 -7.03 -4.47
N VAL A 158 1.82 -7.21 -4.06
CA VAL A 158 0.67 -6.54 -4.66
C VAL A 158 -0.44 -6.35 -3.64
N ASP A 159 -0.97 -5.15 -3.62
CA ASP A 159 -2.20 -4.73 -2.97
C ASP A 159 -2.98 -3.87 -3.95
N PHE A 160 -4.23 -4.18 -4.15
CA PHE A 160 -5.13 -3.45 -5.04
C PHE A 160 -6.32 -2.95 -4.25
N GLU A 161 -6.68 -1.69 -4.47
CA GLU A 161 -7.86 -1.06 -3.90
C GLU A 161 -8.65 -0.33 -4.96
N TYR A 162 -9.94 -0.54 -4.93
CA TYR A 162 -10.94 0.27 -5.61
C TYR A 162 -11.64 1.11 -4.54
N GLN A 163 -11.58 2.43 -4.71
CA GLN A 163 -12.11 3.37 -3.74
C GLN A 163 -13.37 4.04 -4.26
N HIS A 164 -14.24 4.45 -3.37
CA HIS A 164 -15.37 5.31 -3.64
C HIS A 164 -15.34 6.48 -2.67
N TRP A 165 -15.30 7.69 -3.23
CA TRP A 165 -15.27 8.93 -2.48
C TRP A 165 -16.61 9.63 -2.62
N ASP A 166 -17.19 10.04 -1.50
CA ASP A 166 -18.44 10.78 -1.47
C ASP A 166 -18.20 12.23 -1.92
N PHE A 167 -18.13 12.40 -3.23
CA PHE A 167 -17.91 13.69 -3.91
C PHE A 167 -19.18 14.06 -4.69
N PRO A 168 -19.91 15.14 -4.31
CA PRO A 168 -21.09 15.57 -5.05
C PRO A 168 -20.74 16.09 -6.47
N PRO A 169 -21.54 15.80 -7.50
CA PRO A 169 -22.81 15.08 -7.50
C PRO A 169 -22.72 13.57 -7.78
N THR A 170 -21.58 13.05 -8.21
CA THR A 170 -21.50 11.67 -8.76
C THR A 170 -20.53 10.74 -8.02
N GLY A 171 -19.75 11.25 -7.04
CA GLY A 171 -18.67 10.50 -6.42
C GLY A 171 -17.43 10.36 -7.32
N LEU A 172 -16.30 9.97 -6.72
CA LEU A 172 -15.07 9.62 -7.44
C LEU A 172 -14.75 8.15 -7.16
N THR A 173 -14.19 7.47 -8.14
CA THR A 173 -13.87 6.03 -8.06
C THR A 173 -12.41 5.73 -8.40
N PRO A 174 -11.45 6.27 -7.64
CA PRO A 174 -10.04 6.00 -7.89
C PRO A 174 -9.69 4.54 -7.59
N TRP A 175 -8.65 4.06 -8.27
CA TRP A 175 -8.04 2.78 -7.95
C TRP A 175 -6.55 2.95 -7.66
N VAL A 176 -6.03 2.09 -6.80
CA VAL A 176 -4.64 2.17 -6.32
C VAL A 176 -4.02 0.78 -6.27
N TYR A 177 -2.78 0.68 -6.76
CA TYR A 177 -1.89 -0.45 -6.55
C TYR A 177 -0.80 -0.06 -5.58
N SER A 178 -0.45 -0.97 -4.68
CA SER A 178 0.63 -0.76 -3.72
C SER A 178 1.53 -2.00 -3.61
N ALA A 179 2.79 -1.77 -3.31
CA ALA A 179 3.74 -2.82 -2.97
C ALA A 179 4.59 -2.38 -1.79
N GLY A 180 4.92 -3.29 -0.89
CA GLY A 180 5.59 -2.90 0.33
C GLY A 180 6.22 -4.03 1.14
N VAL A 181 6.69 -3.65 2.30
CA VAL A 181 7.32 -4.56 3.27
C VAL A 181 6.82 -4.22 4.67
N SER A 182 6.61 -5.24 5.47
CA SER A 182 6.20 -5.09 6.86
C SER A 182 7.02 -5.95 7.80
N TYR A 183 6.99 -5.54 9.04
CA TYR A 183 7.63 -6.23 10.16
C TYR A 183 6.57 -6.68 11.16
N ARG A 184 6.64 -7.94 11.57
CA ARG A 184 5.80 -8.51 12.61
C ARG A 184 6.35 -8.11 13.97
N LEU A 185 5.54 -7.34 14.71
CA LEU A 185 5.87 -6.84 16.04
C LEU A 185 5.63 -7.92 17.10
N PHE A 186 4.54 -8.71 16.90
CA PHE A 186 4.09 -9.69 17.88
C PHE A 186 3.58 -10.98 17.20
#